data_30d615941f6680a868771a94dccacfe5
#
_entry.id   30d615941f6680a868771a94dccacfe5
#
_cell.length_a   1.000
_cell.length_b   1.000
_cell.length_c   1.000
_cell.angle_alpha   90.00
_cell.angle_beta   90.00
_cell.angle_gamma   90.00
#
_symmetry.space_group_name_H-M   'P 1'
#
loop_
_entity.id
_entity.type
_entity.pdbx_description
1 polymer ?
#
loop_
_entity_poly.entity_id
_entity_poly.type
_entity_poly.pdbx_seq_one_letter_code
_entity_poly.pdbx_strand_id
1 'polypeptide(L)'
;MLITLVVANQKGGVGKTTTALNLAASLSAASRKVLLIDLDSQGNSTAGTGEEKNEGLYSLIDVMVNESFSLEKVIEETKYKFDLIPANSDLISAEIELSSHHSPTSILKKKLTDMQELYDYVVIDCPPSLGMMSVNALRAASKVLIPLQCEYYSLEGLALMNKTIKEINEATGENIEINGIIRTMYDSRIRLSREVSKELEEHFSEQLCDTVIPRNVKLAEAPSFGMPALYYEPEAKGTLAYLALAGEIINKFESNLNVS
;
A
#
# COMPACT_ATOMS: atom_id res chain seq x y z
N MET A 1 -13.12 -4.59 -13.05
CA MET A 1 -12.28 -5.60 -12.31
C MET A 1 -11.45 -4.88 -11.27
N LEU A 2 -11.52 -5.27 -10.03
CA LEU A 2 -10.80 -4.63 -8.91
C LEU A 2 -9.32 -5.01 -8.94
N ILE A 3 -8.43 -4.01 -8.84
CA ILE A 3 -6.99 -4.21 -8.65
C ILE A 3 -6.63 -3.84 -7.19
N THR A 4 -6.20 -4.83 -6.41
CA THR A 4 -5.75 -4.63 -5.03
C THR A 4 -4.23 -4.47 -4.99
N LEU A 5 -3.77 -3.25 -4.69
CA LEU A 5 -2.36 -2.88 -4.57
C LEU A 5 -1.96 -2.92 -3.09
N VAL A 6 -1.04 -3.79 -2.71
CA VAL A 6 -0.52 -3.86 -1.36
C VAL A 6 0.86 -3.21 -1.30
N VAL A 7 0.99 -2.18 -0.46
CA VAL A 7 2.24 -1.46 -0.24
C VAL A 7 2.91 -2.02 1.01
N ALA A 8 3.91 -2.87 0.83
CA ALA A 8 4.54 -3.61 1.92
C ALA A 8 6.07 -3.50 1.90
N ASN A 9 6.67 -3.47 3.05
CA ASN A 9 8.10 -3.68 3.30
C ASN A 9 8.33 -3.84 4.81
N GLN A 10 9.20 -4.77 5.20
CA GLN A 10 9.52 -5.01 6.61
C GLN A 10 10.36 -3.88 7.23
N LYS A 11 11.11 -3.15 6.40
CA LYS A 11 11.92 -2.01 6.86
C LYS A 11 11.01 -0.81 7.16
N GLY A 12 11.14 -0.27 8.37
CA GLY A 12 10.50 0.99 8.74
C GLY A 12 11.10 2.18 8.00
N GLY A 13 10.30 3.24 7.79
CA GLY A 13 10.78 4.51 7.23
C GLY A 13 11.10 4.50 5.72
N VAL A 14 10.77 3.46 4.97
CA VAL A 14 11.01 3.38 3.51
C VAL A 14 9.96 4.12 2.67
N GLY A 15 8.95 4.71 3.29
CA GLY A 15 7.89 5.46 2.61
C GLY A 15 6.68 4.62 2.21
N LYS A 16 6.34 3.54 2.93
CA LYS A 16 5.11 2.76 2.69
C LYS A 16 3.87 3.65 2.74
N THR A 17 3.60 4.25 3.87
CA THR A 17 2.47 5.15 4.10
C THR A 17 2.45 6.33 3.12
N THR A 18 3.61 6.95 2.90
CA THR A 18 3.73 8.04 1.91
C THR A 18 3.35 7.55 0.51
N THR A 19 3.77 6.33 0.15
CA THR A 19 3.45 5.73 -1.14
C THR A 19 1.97 5.37 -1.23
N ALA A 20 1.40 4.69 -0.23
CA ALA A 20 0.00 4.29 -0.24
C ALA A 20 -0.94 5.51 -0.37
N LEU A 21 -0.75 6.51 0.49
CA LEU A 21 -1.54 7.73 0.51
C LEU A 21 -1.46 8.52 -0.81
N ASN A 22 -0.23 8.79 -1.29
CA ASN A 22 -0.05 9.62 -2.48
C ASN A 22 -0.37 8.87 -3.77
N LEU A 23 -0.23 7.54 -3.79
CA LEU A 23 -0.69 6.71 -4.90
C LEU A 23 -2.21 6.68 -4.98
N ALA A 24 -2.92 6.51 -3.85
CA ALA A 24 -4.38 6.57 -3.81
C ALA A 24 -4.89 7.92 -4.33
N ALA A 25 -4.33 9.04 -3.86
CA ALA A 25 -4.67 10.37 -4.34
C ALA A 25 -4.37 10.57 -5.84
N SER A 26 -3.25 10.03 -6.33
CA SER A 26 -2.85 10.16 -7.74
C SER A 26 -3.69 9.30 -8.69
N LEU A 27 -4.05 8.08 -8.29
CA LEU A 27 -4.98 7.22 -9.03
C LEU A 27 -6.38 7.84 -9.12
N SER A 28 -6.85 8.43 -8.01
CA SER A 28 -8.13 9.14 -7.98
C SER A 28 -8.11 10.38 -8.88
N ALA A 29 -7.01 11.13 -8.89
CA ALA A 29 -6.83 12.25 -9.81
C ALA A 29 -6.83 11.81 -11.29
N ALA A 30 -6.42 10.55 -11.57
CA ALA A 30 -6.53 9.92 -12.89
C ALA A 30 -7.93 9.30 -13.14
N SER A 31 -8.96 9.74 -12.41
CA SER A 31 -10.36 9.34 -12.56
C SER A 31 -10.62 7.86 -12.29
N ARG A 32 -9.88 7.25 -11.37
CA ARG A 32 -10.16 5.91 -10.85
C ARG A 32 -10.91 6.01 -9.51
N LYS A 33 -11.85 5.08 -9.28
CA LYS A 33 -12.51 4.91 -7.99
C LYS A 33 -11.55 4.15 -7.08
N VAL A 34 -11.11 4.79 -6.01
CA VAL A 34 -10.03 4.27 -5.14
C VAL A 34 -10.49 4.17 -3.70
N LEU A 35 -10.21 3.04 -3.07
CA LEU A 35 -10.32 2.83 -1.64
C LEU A 35 -8.91 2.67 -1.05
N LEU A 36 -8.55 3.51 -0.08
CA LEU A 36 -7.35 3.35 0.74
C LEU A 36 -7.71 2.60 2.02
N ILE A 37 -6.97 1.55 2.35
CA ILE A 37 -7.11 0.81 3.61
C ILE A 37 -5.83 0.97 4.42
N ASP A 38 -5.94 1.54 5.62
CA ASP A 38 -4.84 1.66 6.56
C ASP A 38 -4.85 0.47 7.52
N LEU A 39 -3.85 -0.42 7.40
CA LEU A 39 -3.69 -1.59 8.28
C LEU A 39 -2.63 -1.39 9.37
N ASP A 40 -2.00 -0.22 9.43
CA ASP A 40 -1.05 0.09 10.49
C ASP A 40 -1.79 0.71 11.70
N SER A 41 -1.72 0.07 12.86
CA SER A 41 -2.32 0.59 14.10
C SER A 41 -1.84 1.99 14.50
N GLN A 42 -0.72 2.44 13.94
CA GLN A 42 -0.26 3.82 14.09
C GLN A 42 -1.16 4.82 13.35
N GLY A 43 -1.93 4.39 12.34
CA GLY A 43 -2.90 5.21 11.61
C GLY A 43 -2.27 6.39 10.88
N ASN A 44 -1.09 6.19 10.28
CA ASN A 44 -0.37 7.27 9.61
C ASN A 44 -0.99 7.64 8.26
N SER A 45 -1.53 6.68 7.50
CA SER A 45 -2.30 6.95 6.29
C SER A 45 -3.60 7.69 6.63
N THR A 46 -4.28 7.27 7.69
CA THR A 46 -5.49 7.91 8.23
C THR A 46 -5.21 9.38 8.59
N ALA A 47 -4.22 9.63 9.44
CA ALA A 47 -3.83 10.98 9.81
C ALA A 47 -3.42 11.85 8.60
N GLY A 48 -2.80 11.22 7.59
CA GLY A 48 -2.39 11.87 6.34
C GLY A 48 -3.55 12.33 5.45
N THR A 49 -4.79 11.88 5.70
CA THR A 49 -6.00 12.39 5.06
C THR A 49 -6.66 13.51 5.85
N GLY A 50 -6.19 13.79 7.05
CA GLY A 50 -6.83 14.75 7.98
C GLY A 50 -8.09 14.19 8.63
N GLU A 51 -8.39 12.92 8.41
CA GLU A 51 -9.46 12.23 9.13
C GLU A 51 -8.95 11.87 10.53
N GLU A 52 -9.84 11.96 11.53
CA GLU A 52 -9.53 11.51 12.87
C GLU A 52 -9.53 10.00 12.92
N LYS A 53 -8.68 9.43 13.78
CA LYS A 53 -8.71 7.99 14.07
C LYS A 53 -10.08 7.65 14.61
N ASN A 54 -10.90 7.00 13.79
CA ASN A 54 -12.33 6.88 14.05
C ASN A 54 -12.60 6.13 15.36
N GLU A 55 -13.32 6.77 16.26
CA GLU A 55 -14.00 6.17 17.40
C GLU A 55 -15.46 5.79 17.02
N GLY A 56 -15.67 5.45 15.74
CA GLY A 56 -16.98 5.10 15.20
C GLY A 56 -17.57 3.84 15.85
N LEU A 57 -18.82 3.56 15.53
CA LEU A 57 -19.57 2.38 16.03
C LEU A 57 -18.90 1.06 15.68
N TYR A 58 -18.14 1.03 14.60
CA TYR A 58 -17.42 -0.16 14.12
C TYR A 58 -16.03 0.23 13.63
N SER A 59 -15.06 -0.62 13.88
CA SER A 59 -13.69 -0.53 13.37
C SER A 59 -13.44 -1.58 12.30
N LEU A 60 -12.30 -1.49 11.61
CA LEU A 60 -11.91 -2.51 10.65
C LEU A 60 -11.78 -3.90 11.30
N ILE A 61 -11.33 -3.97 12.58
CA ILE A 61 -11.23 -5.24 13.28
C ILE A 61 -12.61 -5.85 13.51
N ASP A 62 -13.63 -5.06 13.87
CA ASP A 62 -15.00 -5.55 14.03
C ASP A 62 -15.51 -6.21 12.75
N VAL A 63 -15.22 -5.58 11.60
CA VAL A 63 -15.58 -6.13 10.28
C VAL A 63 -14.78 -7.40 9.97
N MET A 64 -13.52 -7.46 10.36
CA MET A 64 -12.70 -8.64 10.11
C MET A 64 -13.09 -9.82 11.03
N VAL A 65 -13.44 -9.56 12.28
CA VAL A 65 -13.85 -10.59 13.25
C VAL A 65 -15.25 -11.10 12.98
N ASN A 66 -16.16 -10.25 12.52
CA ASN A 66 -17.55 -10.60 12.25
C ASN A 66 -17.79 -10.92 10.78
N GLU A 67 -17.99 -12.19 10.44
CA GLU A 67 -18.22 -12.62 9.04
C GLU A 67 -19.44 -11.95 8.39
N SER A 68 -20.46 -11.57 9.14
CA SER A 68 -21.66 -10.93 8.62
C SER A 68 -21.52 -9.44 8.32
N PHE A 69 -20.42 -8.81 8.73
CA PHE A 69 -20.20 -7.38 8.49
C PHE A 69 -19.51 -7.14 7.15
N SER A 70 -20.04 -6.19 6.36
CA SER A 70 -19.40 -5.69 5.15
C SER A 70 -18.37 -4.62 5.47
N LEU A 71 -17.33 -4.49 4.64
CA LEU A 71 -16.37 -3.37 4.69
C LEU A 71 -17.05 -2.01 4.52
N GLU A 72 -18.20 -1.94 3.83
CA GLU A 72 -18.95 -0.69 3.64
C GLU A 72 -19.32 0.01 4.95
N LYS A 73 -19.41 -0.74 6.07
CA LYS A 73 -19.74 -0.17 7.38
C LYS A 73 -18.66 0.73 7.97
N VAL A 74 -17.45 0.61 7.46
CA VAL A 74 -16.25 1.30 7.97
C VAL A 74 -15.55 2.14 6.90
N ILE A 75 -16.19 2.30 5.74
CA ILE A 75 -15.70 3.19 4.67
C ILE A 75 -16.11 4.62 5.01
N GLU A 76 -15.15 5.52 4.90
CA GLU A 76 -15.31 6.96 5.06
C GLU A 76 -14.97 7.67 3.75
N GLU A 77 -15.83 8.59 3.32
CA GLU A 77 -15.55 9.47 2.19
C GLU A 77 -14.55 10.53 2.61
N THR A 78 -13.44 10.65 1.88
CA THR A 78 -12.49 11.73 2.11
C THR A 78 -12.79 12.94 1.20
N LYS A 79 -12.31 14.10 1.60
CA LYS A 79 -12.37 15.31 0.75
C LYS A 79 -11.46 15.26 -0.49
N TYR A 80 -10.70 14.16 -0.68
CA TYR A 80 -9.68 14.01 -1.73
C TYR A 80 -10.11 13.08 -2.87
N LYS A 81 -11.43 12.82 -3.00
CA LYS A 81 -12.04 12.01 -4.07
C LYS A 81 -11.61 10.54 -4.08
N PHE A 82 -11.09 10.02 -2.99
CA PHE A 82 -10.93 8.59 -2.71
C PHE A 82 -11.51 8.29 -1.34
N ASP A 83 -11.93 7.06 -1.12
CA ASP A 83 -12.49 6.61 0.13
C ASP A 83 -11.41 5.98 1.02
N LEU A 84 -11.64 5.98 2.32
CA LEU A 84 -10.73 5.49 3.34
C LEU A 84 -11.41 4.45 4.23
N ILE A 85 -10.71 3.37 4.54
CA ILE A 85 -10.95 2.58 5.74
C ILE A 85 -9.86 2.95 6.73
N PRO A 86 -10.20 3.70 7.80
CA PRO A 86 -9.22 4.22 8.74
C PRO A 86 -8.69 3.12 9.67
N ALA A 87 -7.44 3.28 10.11
CA ALA A 87 -6.87 2.51 11.20
C ALA A 87 -7.15 3.17 12.55
N ASN A 88 -7.27 2.33 13.56
CA ASN A 88 -7.31 2.74 14.95
C ASN A 88 -6.44 1.83 15.84
N SER A 89 -6.41 2.12 17.15
CA SER A 89 -5.63 1.33 18.12
C SER A 89 -6.11 -0.12 18.26
N ASP A 90 -7.35 -0.42 17.89
CA ASP A 90 -7.94 -1.77 18.03
C ASP A 90 -7.21 -2.79 17.13
N LEU A 91 -6.57 -2.34 16.04
CA LEU A 91 -5.74 -3.19 15.21
C LEU A 91 -4.57 -3.85 15.97
N ILE A 92 -4.20 -3.35 17.17
CA ILE A 92 -3.19 -3.99 18.03
C ILE A 92 -3.73 -5.33 18.56
N SER A 93 -5.03 -5.41 18.89
CA SER A 93 -5.66 -6.65 19.36
C SER A 93 -6.01 -7.60 18.23
N ALA A 94 -5.98 -7.14 16.97
CA ALA A 94 -6.40 -7.90 15.80
C ALA A 94 -5.73 -9.28 15.68
N GLU A 95 -4.44 -9.39 16.01
CA GLU A 95 -3.71 -10.66 15.94
C GLU A 95 -4.29 -11.69 16.91
N ILE A 96 -4.69 -11.27 18.12
CA ILE A 96 -5.27 -12.13 19.13
C ILE A 96 -6.69 -12.53 18.71
N GLU A 97 -7.50 -11.56 18.31
CA GLU A 97 -8.91 -11.78 17.96
C GLU A 97 -9.05 -12.67 16.72
N LEU A 98 -8.27 -12.39 15.68
CA LEU A 98 -8.30 -13.15 14.43
C LEU A 98 -7.71 -14.56 14.57
N SER A 99 -6.80 -14.81 15.53
CA SER A 99 -6.19 -16.14 15.73
C SER A 99 -7.20 -17.25 16.01
N SER A 100 -8.36 -16.91 16.54
CA SER A 100 -9.44 -17.85 16.82
C SER A 100 -10.30 -18.23 15.60
N HIS A 101 -10.15 -17.52 14.48
CA HIS A 101 -10.89 -17.78 13.25
C HIS A 101 -10.36 -19.01 12.51
N HIS A 102 -11.26 -19.72 11.80
CA HIS A 102 -10.91 -20.91 11.02
C HIS A 102 -9.88 -20.62 9.90
N SER A 103 -9.90 -19.42 9.33
CA SER A 103 -8.98 -18.98 8.26
C SER A 103 -8.50 -17.56 8.52
N PRO A 104 -7.71 -17.33 9.57
CA PRO A 104 -7.43 -16.00 10.11
C PRO A 104 -6.64 -15.08 9.15
N THR A 105 -5.95 -15.67 8.17
CA THR A 105 -5.09 -14.94 7.23
C THR A 105 -5.73 -14.65 5.87
N SER A 106 -7.00 -15.02 5.65
CA SER A 106 -7.70 -14.80 4.36
C SER A 106 -8.98 -13.97 4.49
N ILE A 107 -9.21 -13.37 5.64
CA ILE A 107 -10.45 -12.66 5.94
C ILE A 107 -10.57 -11.43 5.05
N LEU A 108 -9.53 -10.62 4.97
CA LEU A 108 -9.54 -9.41 4.14
C LEU A 108 -9.78 -9.72 2.67
N LYS A 109 -9.16 -10.78 2.14
CA LYS A 109 -9.38 -11.24 0.76
C LYS A 109 -10.85 -11.53 0.48
N LYS A 110 -11.53 -12.24 1.40
CA LYS A 110 -12.97 -12.55 1.28
C LYS A 110 -13.82 -11.27 1.32
N LYS A 111 -13.53 -10.37 2.26
CA LYS A 111 -14.25 -9.12 2.41
C LYS A 111 -14.12 -8.19 1.20
N LEU A 112 -12.96 -8.18 0.54
CA LEU A 112 -12.73 -7.37 -0.66
C LEU A 112 -13.47 -7.88 -1.90
N THR A 113 -13.99 -9.12 -1.88
CA THR A 113 -14.79 -9.63 -2.98
C THR A 113 -16.04 -8.78 -3.22
N ASP A 114 -16.64 -8.24 -2.15
CA ASP A 114 -17.84 -7.41 -2.23
C ASP A 114 -17.55 -5.99 -2.78
N MET A 115 -16.28 -5.60 -2.84
CA MET A 115 -15.85 -4.27 -3.32
C MET A 115 -15.61 -4.21 -4.83
N GLN A 116 -15.71 -5.32 -5.57
CA GLN A 116 -15.31 -5.45 -6.98
C GLN A 116 -16.09 -4.54 -7.94
N GLU A 117 -17.35 -4.24 -7.63
CA GLU A 117 -18.20 -3.38 -8.46
C GLU A 117 -18.13 -1.90 -8.03
N LEU A 118 -17.55 -1.62 -6.87
CA LEU A 118 -17.55 -0.27 -6.29
C LEU A 118 -16.27 0.49 -6.62
N TYR A 119 -15.13 -0.20 -6.70
CA TYR A 119 -13.81 0.41 -6.86
C TYR A 119 -13.03 -0.20 -8.04
N ASP A 120 -12.21 0.65 -8.68
CA ASP A 120 -11.20 0.22 -9.66
C ASP A 120 -9.93 -0.26 -8.96
N TYR A 121 -9.56 0.44 -7.87
CA TYR A 121 -8.37 0.15 -7.07
C TYR A 121 -8.68 0.11 -5.57
N VAL A 122 -8.07 -0.85 -4.88
CA VAL A 122 -7.86 -0.82 -3.44
C VAL A 122 -6.37 -0.69 -3.18
N VAL A 123 -5.96 0.33 -2.43
CA VAL A 123 -4.58 0.52 -1.98
C VAL A 123 -4.51 0.19 -0.50
N ILE A 124 -3.63 -0.74 -0.11
CA ILE A 124 -3.48 -1.19 1.27
C ILE A 124 -2.13 -0.75 1.81
N ASP A 125 -2.13 0.09 2.85
CA ASP A 125 -0.93 0.45 3.62
C ASP A 125 -0.67 -0.58 4.71
N CYS A 126 0.46 -1.25 4.66
CA CYS A 126 0.82 -2.31 5.59
C CYS A 126 1.71 -1.80 6.72
N PRO A 127 1.55 -2.34 7.95
CA PRO A 127 2.50 -2.11 9.03
C PRO A 127 3.90 -2.65 8.67
N PRO A 128 4.96 -2.22 9.39
CA PRO A 128 6.32 -2.71 9.16
C PRO A 128 6.55 -4.15 9.62
N SER A 129 5.65 -4.70 10.44
CA SER A 129 5.71 -6.09 10.91
C SER A 129 5.09 -7.05 9.89
N LEU A 130 5.58 -8.28 9.83
CA LEU A 130 4.97 -9.38 9.08
C LEU A 130 3.99 -10.18 9.96
N GLY A 131 3.17 -9.48 10.74
CA GLY A 131 2.11 -10.08 11.52
C GLY A 131 0.90 -10.48 10.67
N MET A 132 -0.16 -10.91 11.36
CA MET A 132 -1.38 -11.43 10.72
C MET A 132 -2.04 -10.42 9.77
N MET A 133 -1.98 -9.12 10.10
CA MET A 133 -2.54 -8.06 9.26
C MET A 133 -1.79 -7.95 7.92
N SER A 134 -0.45 -8.00 7.94
CA SER A 134 0.36 -7.99 6.72
C SER A 134 0.14 -9.24 5.86
N VAL A 135 -0.04 -10.41 6.48
CA VAL A 135 -0.36 -11.64 5.75
C VAL A 135 -1.76 -11.57 5.13
N ASN A 136 -2.76 -11.02 5.83
CA ASN A 136 -4.08 -10.76 5.25
C ASN A 136 -4.01 -9.82 4.05
N ALA A 137 -3.24 -8.75 4.15
CA ALA A 137 -3.01 -7.83 3.02
C ALA A 137 -2.37 -8.54 1.83
N LEU A 138 -1.26 -9.24 2.04
CA LEU A 138 -0.54 -9.96 0.99
C LEU A 138 -1.42 -11.00 0.29
N ARG A 139 -2.24 -11.74 1.04
CA ARG A 139 -3.19 -12.72 0.49
C ARG A 139 -4.38 -12.08 -0.23
N ALA A 140 -4.70 -10.83 0.06
CA ALA A 140 -5.71 -10.06 -0.66
C ALA A 140 -5.15 -9.36 -1.91
N ALA A 141 -3.83 -9.31 -2.06
CA ALA A 141 -3.18 -8.58 -3.13
C ALA A 141 -3.46 -9.18 -4.52
N SER A 142 -3.82 -8.32 -5.47
CA SER A 142 -3.61 -8.59 -6.89
C SER A 142 -2.18 -8.25 -7.32
N LYS A 143 -1.62 -7.21 -6.71
CA LYS A 143 -0.28 -6.70 -6.98
C LYS A 143 0.42 -6.25 -5.69
N VAL A 144 1.68 -6.65 -5.49
CA VAL A 144 2.51 -6.23 -4.36
C VAL A 144 3.51 -5.18 -4.82
N LEU A 145 3.51 -4.03 -4.16
CA LEU A 145 4.40 -2.91 -4.38
C LEU A 145 5.36 -2.76 -3.19
N ILE A 146 6.65 -2.71 -3.47
CA ILE A 146 7.71 -2.64 -2.46
C ILE A 146 8.42 -1.27 -2.56
N PRO A 147 8.04 -0.27 -1.74
CA PRO A 147 8.85 0.94 -1.58
C PRO A 147 10.20 0.58 -0.96
N LEU A 148 11.29 1.07 -1.58
CA LEU A 148 12.65 0.70 -1.19
C LEU A 148 13.55 1.92 -1.32
N GLN A 149 14.31 2.25 -0.27
CA GLN A 149 15.39 3.24 -0.35
C GLN A 149 16.64 2.59 -0.96
N CYS A 150 17.34 3.30 -1.83
CA CYS A 150 18.59 2.81 -2.41
C CYS A 150 19.74 2.92 -1.40
N GLU A 151 19.76 2.04 -0.39
CA GLU A 151 20.71 1.94 0.70
C GLU A 151 21.31 0.52 0.79
N TYR A 152 22.42 0.36 1.50
CA TYR A 152 23.19 -0.88 1.56
C TYR A 152 22.34 -2.13 1.92
N TYR A 153 21.52 -2.06 2.98
CA TYR A 153 20.72 -3.20 3.44
C TYR A 153 19.40 -3.40 2.68
N SER A 154 19.15 -2.63 1.65
CA SER A 154 17.84 -2.67 0.97
C SER A 154 17.65 -3.92 0.11
N LEU A 155 18.71 -4.43 -0.49
CA LEU A 155 18.69 -5.69 -1.26
C LEU A 155 18.47 -6.91 -0.35
N GLU A 156 19.04 -6.91 0.85
CA GLU A 156 18.79 -7.95 1.85
C GLU A 156 17.33 -7.93 2.31
N GLY A 157 16.78 -6.73 2.56
CA GLY A 157 15.37 -6.57 2.91
C GLY A 157 14.43 -7.05 1.80
N LEU A 158 14.76 -6.78 0.53
CA LEU A 158 14.01 -7.27 -0.62
C LEU A 158 14.08 -8.81 -0.73
N ALA A 159 15.26 -9.39 -0.54
CA ALA A 159 15.43 -10.85 -0.54
C ALA A 159 14.63 -11.52 0.59
N LEU A 160 14.61 -10.92 1.78
CA LEU A 160 13.80 -11.40 2.90
C LEU A 160 12.31 -11.32 2.60
N MET A 161 11.83 -10.22 2.02
CA MET A 161 10.43 -10.07 1.61
C MET A 161 10.03 -11.12 0.57
N ASN A 162 10.89 -11.36 -0.42
CA ASN A 162 10.65 -12.40 -1.44
C ASN A 162 10.60 -13.81 -0.81
N LYS A 163 11.47 -14.09 0.16
CA LYS A 163 11.43 -15.36 0.92
C LYS A 163 10.11 -15.51 1.68
N THR A 164 9.67 -14.48 2.38
CA THR A 164 8.39 -14.51 3.12
C THR A 164 7.20 -14.74 2.18
N ILE A 165 7.16 -14.06 1.03
CA ILE A 165 6.10 -14.28 0.03
C ILE A 165 6.10 -15.74 -0.44
N LYS A 166 7.27 -16.35 -0.68
CA LYS A 166 7.37 -17.77 -1.04
C LYS A 166 6.83 -18.69 0.05
N GLU A 167 7.19 -18.43 1.31
CA GLU A 167 6.68 -19.19 2.47
C GLU A 167 5.14 -19.10 2.58
N ILE A 168 4.57 -17.90 2.36
CA ILE A 168 3.11 -17.72 2.32
C ILE A 168 2.50 -18.53 1.18
N ASN A 169 3.06 -18.46 -0.03
CA ASN A 169 2.58 -19.21 -1.20
C ASN A 169 2.61 -20.72 -0.96
N GLU A 170 3.70 -21.25 -0.42
CA GLU A 170 3.84 -22.67 -0.08
C GLU A 170 2.81 -23.12 0.98
N ALA A 171 2.56 -22.28 2.00
CA ALA A 171 1.62 -22.60 3.07
C ALA A 171 0.15 -22.48 2.63
N THR A 172 -0.18 -21.66 1.64
CA THR A 172 -1.56 -21.30 1.29
C THR A 172 -2.00 -21.79 -0.09
N GLY A 173 -1.05 -22.20 -0.95
CA GLY A 173 -1.30 -22.55 -2.34
C GLY A 173 -1.62 -21.35 -3.25
N GLU A 174 -1.32 -20.13 -2.79
CA GLU A 174 -1.50 -18.90 -3.56
C GLU A 174 -0.28 -18.62 -4.45
N ASN A 175 -0.42 -17.68 -5.38
CA ASN A 175 0.68 -17.20 -6.24
C ASN A 175 0.83 -15.68 -6.09
N ILE A 176 1.30 -15.25 -4.91
CA ILE A 176 1.60 -13.86 -4.63
C ILE A 176 2.97 -13.54 -5.22
N GLU A 177 3.09 -12.43 -5.94
CA GLU A 177 4.32 -11.99 -6.58
C GLU A 177 4.59 -10.52 -6.31
N ILE A 178 5.87 -10.12 -6.27
CA ILE A 178 6.29 -8.72 -6.28
C ILE A 178 6.10 -8.19 -7.69
N ASN A 179 5.22 -7.19 -7.85
CA ASN A 179 4.85 -6.64 -9.15
C ASN A 179 5.42 -5.24 -9.39
N GLY A 180 5.89 -4.56 -8.32
CA GLY A 180 6.49 -3.25 -8.41
C GLY A 180 7.51 -2.99 -7.29
N ILE A 181 8.73 -2.61 -7.65
CA ILE A 181 9.75 -2.11 -6.72
C ILE A 181 9.88 -0.62 -6.99
N ILE A 182 9.59 0.20 -5.98
CA ILE A 182 9.55 1.66 -6.09
C ILE A 182 10.75 2.24 -5.35
N ARG A 183 11.67 2.85 -6.08
CA ARG A 183 12.83 3.54 -5.49
C ARG A 183 12.33 4.83 -4.82
N THR A 184 12.41 4.89 -3.50
CA THR A 184 11.95 6.03 -2.70
C THR A 184 13.11 6.82 -2.11
N MET A 185 12.86 8.11 -1.79
CA MET A 185 13.86 9.04 -1.24
C MET A 185 15.17 9.03 -2.03
N TYR A 186 15.07 8.80 -3.32
CA TYR A 186 16.22 8.66 -4.19
C TYR A 186 16.94 10.00 -4.38
N ASP A 187 18.26 9.97 -4.30
CA ASP A 187 19.12 11.10 -4.62
C ASP A 187 20.26 10.62 -5.53
N SER A 188 20.20 11.03 -6.81
CA SER A 188 21.18 10.65 -7.81
C SER A 188 22.60 11.22 -7.58
N ARG A 189 22.76 12.18 -6.65
CA ARG A 189 24.07 12.72 -6.27
C ARG A 189 24.83 11.76 -5.36
N ILE A 190 24.11 10.87 -4.65
CA ILE A 190 24.69 9.89 -3.73
C ILE A 190 25.17 8.68 -4.53
N ARG A 191 26.47 8.37 -4.44
CA ARG A 191 27.11 7.26 -5.17
C ARG A 191 26.43 5.91 -4.85
N LEU A 192 26.24 5.62 -3.56
CA LEU A 192 25.61 4.38 -3.12
C LEU A 192 24.19 4.21 -3.68
N SER A 193 23.39 5.29 -3.72
CA SER A 193 22.04 5.23 -4.29
C SER A 193 22.06 4.84 -5.77
N ARG A 194 23.03 5.33 -6.54
CA ARG A 194 23.19 4.93 -7.95
C ARG A 194 23.63 3.48 -8.09
N GLU A 195 24.57 3.02 -7.25
CA GLU A 195 25.05 1.64 -7.29
C GLU A 195 23.91 0.65 -6.96
N VAL A 196 23.15 0.90 -5.89
CA VAL A 196 21.99 0.06 -5.54
C VAL A 196 20.90 0.11 -6.61
N SER A 197 20.63 1.29 -7.19
CA SER A 197 19.68 1.42 -8.30
C SER A 197 20.07 0.56 -9.50
N LYS A 198 21.36 0.54 -9.84
CA LYS A 198 21.90 -0.29 -10.94
C LYS A 198 21.75 -1.79 -10.65
N GLU A 199 22.05 -2.23 -9.45
CA GLU A 199 21.82 -3.64 -9.04
C GLU A 199 20.34 -4.03 -9.15
N LEU A 200 19.41 -3.13 -8.79
CA LEU A 200 17.98 -3.36 -8.99
C LEU A 200 17.62 -3.46 -10.47
N GLU A 201 18.18 -2.61 -11.32
CA GLU A 201 17.97 -2.64 -12.78
C GLU A 201 18.52 -3.93 -13.42
N GLU A 202 19.64 -4.45 -12.92
CA GLU A 202 20.26 -5.67 -13.42
C GLU A 202 19.52 -6.94 -12.99
N HIS A 203 18.97 -6.97 -11.77
CA HIS A 203 18.41 -8.20 -11.18
C HIS A 203 16.89 -8.24 -11.07
N PHE A 204 16.21 -7.09 -11.15
CA PHE A 204 14.76 -6.95 -10.94
C PHE A 204 14.10 -6.07 -12.01
N SER A 205 14.64 -6.06 -13.23
CA SER A 205 14.16 -5.17 -14.30
C SER A 205 12.67 -5.26 -14.59
N GLU A 206 12.07 -6.45 -14.50
CA GLU A 206 10.63 -6.67 -14.75
C GLU A 206 9.73 -6.12 -13.64
N GLN A 207 10.22 -6.17 -12.40
CA GLN A 207 9.51 -5.69 -11.22
C GLN A 207 9.80 -4.22 -10.93
N LEU A 208 10.95 -3.69 -11.37
CA LEU A 208 11.36 -2.34 -11.07
C LEU A 208 10.46 -1.32 -11.77
N CYS A 209 9.90 -0.38 -11.01
CA CYS A 209 9.20 0.76 -11.58
C CYS A 209 10.20 1.73 -12.21
N ASP A 210 9.87 2.24 -13.39
CA ASP A 210 10.67 3.27 -14.08
C ASP A 210 10.68 4.56 -13.25
N THR A 211 9.52 4.89 -12.69
CA THR A 211 9.33 6.07 -11.85
C THR A 211 10.12 5.97 -10.55
N VAL A 212 10.85 7.03 -10.25
CA VAL A 212 11.66 7.19 -9.03
C VAL A 212 11.07 8.29 -8.17
N ILE A 213 10.86 8.02 -6.88
CA ILE A 213 10.37 9.02 -5.92
C ILE A 213 11.57 9.72 -5.28
N PRO A 214 11.81 11.01 -5.57
CA PRO A 214 12.95 11.72 -5.03
C PRO A 214 12.76 12.01 -3.53
N ARG A 215 13.87 12.23 -2.81
CA ARG A 215 13.81 12.84 -1.49
C ARG A 215 13.20 14.24 -1.62
N ASN A 216 12.07 14.47 -0.98
CA ASN A 216 11.33 15.74 -1.09
C ASN A 216 10.69 16.11 0.25
N VAL A 217 10.98 17.30 0.75
CA VAL A 217 10.48 17.81 2.05
C VAL A 217 8.96 17.92 2.03
N LYS A 218 8.35 18.26 0.89
CA LYS A 218 6.90 18.42 0.76
C LYS A 218 6.12 17.12 1.00
N LEU A 219 6.70 15.98 0.66
CA LEU A 219 6.12 14.67 0.97
C LEU A 219 6.13 14.37 2.48
N ALA A 220 7.10 14.93 3.22
CA ALA A 220 7.18 14.76 4.67
C ALA A 220 6.31 15.78 5.43
N GLU A 221 6.14 16.99 4.88
CA GLU A 221 5.31 18.05 5.48
C GLU A 221 3.81 17.79 5.31
N ALA A 222 3.38 17.34 4.14
CA ALA A 222 1.96 17.20 3.78
C ALA A 222 1.11 16.45 4.81
N PRO A 223 1.55 15.33 5.40
CA PRO A 223 0.79 14.61 6.43
C PRO A 223 0.54 15.43 7.70
N SER A 224 1.44 16.36 8.06
CA SER A 224 1.24 17.24 9.22
C SER A 224 0.10 18.27 9.03
N PHE A 225 -0.34 18.45 7.77
CA PHE A 225 -1.50 19.26 7.42
C PHE A 225 -2.73 18.39 7.11
N GLY A 226 -2.66 17.07 7.32
CA GLY A 226 -3.73 16.14 7.00
C GLY A 226 -4.09 16.15 5.51
N MET A 227 -3.08 16.18 4.63
CA MET A 227 -3.27 16.26 3.19
C MET A 227 -2.33 15.31 2.44
N PRO A 228 -2.79 14.60 1.39
CA PRO A 228 -1.89 14.05 0.39
C PRO A 228 -1.09 15.17 -0.31
N ALA A 229 0.13 14.88 -0.73
CA ALA A 229 1.02 15.89 -1.34
C ALA A 229 0.43 16.57 -2.57
N LEU A 230 -0.43 15.90 -3.31
CA LEU A 230 -1.15 16.44 -4.47
C LEU A 230 -2.00 17.67 -4.11
N TYR A 231 -2.56 17.70 -2.91
CA TYR A 231 -3.41 18.79 -2.43
C TYR A 231 -2.63 19.80 -1.58
N TYR A 232 -1.46 19.41 -1.06
CA TYR A 232 -0.58 20.28 -0.29
C TYR A 232 0.32 21.14 -1.17
N GLU A 233 1.04 20.51 -2.11
CA GLU A 233 1.98 21.17 -3.04
C GLU A 233 2.00 20.41 -4.39
N PRO A 234 1.06 20.74 -5.30
CA PRO A 234 0.87 20.00 -6.55
C PRO A 234 2.10 19.99 -7.47
N GLU A 235 2.90 21.06 -7.45
CA GLU A 235 4.05 21.23 -8.33
C GLU A 235 5.36 20.67 -7.74
N ALA A 236 5.31 20.14 -6.51
CA ALA A 236 6.50 19.56 -5.89
C ALA A 236 6.98 18.32 -6.67
N LYS A 237 8.31 18.19 -6.78
CA LYS A 237 8.91 17.04 -7.50
C LYS A 237 8.43 15.68 -6.99
N GLY A 238 8.21 15.55 -5.69
CA GLY A 238 7.67 14.33 -5.08
C GLY A 238 6.23 14.07 -5.51
N THR A 239 5.39 15.10 -5.58
CA THR A 239 3.99 15.01 -6.03
C THR A 239 3.93 14.59 -7.49
N LEU A 240 4.70 15.24 -8.36
CA LEU A 240 4.76 14.90 -9.78
C LEU A 240 5.27 13.47 -10.00
N ALA A 241 6.20 13.00 -9.15
CA ALA A 241 6.67 11.62 -9.21
C ALA A 241 5.57 10.61 -8.85
N TYR A 242 4.70 10.88 -7.86
CA TYR A 242 3.56 10.00 -7.56
C TYR A 242 2.49 10.03 -8.64
N LEU A 243 2.25 11.16 -9.30
CA LEU A 243 1.38 11.23 -10.48
C LEU A 243 1.94 10.37 -11.64
N ALA A 244 3.25 10.45 -11.88
CA ALA A 244 3.91 9.62 -12.88
C ALA A 244 3.83 8.13 -12.53
N LEU A 245 4.06 7.76 -11.25
CA LEU A 245 3.91 6.39 -10.76
C LEU A 245 2.50 5.86 -10.95
N ALA A 246 1.48 6.67 -10.67
CA ALA A 246 0.09 6.26 -10.92
C ALA A 246 -0.17 5.97 -12.40
N GLY A 247 0.32 6.82 -13.30
CA GLY A 247 0.26 6.59 -14.75
C GLY A 247 0.97 5.31 -15.17
N GLU A 248 2.15 5.03 -14.63
CA GLU A 248 2.89 3.79 -14.89
C GLU A 248 2.13 2.55 -14.42
N ILE A 249 1.54 2.60 -13.21
CA ILE A 249 0.73 1.52 -12.63
C ILE A 249 -0.51 1.24 -13.48
N ILE A 250 -1.23 2.29 -13.89
CA ILE A 250 -2.40 2.18 -14.78
C ILE A 250 -1.98 1.48 -16.07
N ASN A 251 -0.92 1.96 -16.72
CA ASN A 251 -0.46 1.38 -17.96
C ASN A 251 -0.01 -0.08 -17.80
N LYS A 252 0.73 -0.39 -16.73
CA LYS A 252 1.27 -1.74 -16.51
C LYS A 252 0.19 -2.77 -16.16
N PHE A 253 -0.82 -2.38 -15.37
CA PHE A 253 -1.77 -3.34 -14.81
C PHE A 253 -3.14 -3.36 -15.50
N GLU A 254 -3.56 -2.25 -16.14
CA GLU A 254 -4.82 -2.23 -16.91
C GLU A 254 -4.65 -2.70 -18.37
N SER A 255 -3.47 -2.48 -18.99
CA SER A 255 -3.23 -2.92 -20.39
C SER A 255 -3.31 -4.44 -20.56
N ASN A 256 -2.96 -5.19 -19.52
CA ASN A 256 -3.06 -6.65 -19.53
C ASN A 256 -4.50 -7.18 -19.42
N LEU A 257 -5.48 -6.32 -19.08
CA LEU A 257 -6.90 -6.68 -18.98
C LEU A 257 -7.61 -6.60 -20.34
N ASN A 258 -7.05 -5.86 -21.30
CA ASN A 258 -7.64 -5.69 -22.64
C ASN A 258 -7.18 -6.73 -23.66
N VAL A 259 -6.38 -7.72 -23.26
CA VAL A 259 -5.79 -8.75 -24.15
C VAL A 259 -6.33 -10.16 -23.84
N SER A 260 -7.23 -10.30 -22.87
CA SER A 260 -7.86 -11.58 -22.49
C SER A 260 -9.37 -11.61 -22.90
#